data_1678e28dfd8ce354acbffc63ce012296
#
_entry.id   1678e28dfd8ce354acbffc63ce012296
#
_cell.length_a   1.000
_cell.length_b   1.000
_cell.length_c   1.000
_cell.angle_alpha   90.00
_cell.angle_beta   90.00
_cell.angle_gamma   90.00
#
_symmetry.space_group_name_H-M   'P 1'
#
loop_
_entity.id
_entity.type
_entity.pdbx_description
1 polymer ?
#
loop_
_entity_poly.entity_id
_entity_poly.type
_entity_poly.pdbx_seq_one_letter_code
_entity_poly.pdbx_strand_id
1 'polypeptide(L)'
;MRDRMRTNETNIVDYLSDLPPVHHEVLNKDRQEQLTGEIGDLLLERDAVLVAHYYTDGTIQSLADSSGGYVSDSLDMARFGREHEAKTLVVAGVRFMGETAKILSPEKTILTPDLSANCSLDLGCDPGEFAAFCDQHPDRTVVVLSLIHISEPTRLG
;
A
#
# COMPACT_ATOMS: atom_id res chain seq x y z
N MET A 1 -27.92 10.99 31.35
CA MET A 1 -27.18 11.69 30.32
C MET A 1 -26.41 10.63 29.52
N ARG A 2 -27.18 9.76 28.86
CA ARG A 2 -26.69 8.64 28.04
C ARG A 2 -27.55 8.60 26.76
N ASP A 3 -27.34 9.58 25.90
CA ASP A 3 -28.05 9.52 24.62
C ASP A 3 -27.43 10.54 23.64
N ARG A 4 -26.34 10.16 22.96
CA ARG A 4 -25.86 10.72 21.70
C ARG A 4 -24.62 9.99 21.21
N MET A 5 -24.71 8.67 21.07
CA MET A 5 -23.92 7.93 20.11
C MET A 5 -24.88 7.05 19.31
N ARG A 6 -25.81 7.66 18.62
CA ARG A 6 -26.37 7.06 17.42
C ARG A 6 -25.43 7.44 16.29
N THR A 7 -24.38 6.66 16.16
CA THR A 7 -23.68 6.51 14.89
C THR A 7 -24.72 6.29 13.82
N ASN A 8 -24.69 7.11 12.77
CA ASN A 8 -25.33 6.78 11.52
C ASN A 8 -24.88 5.35 11.19
N GLU A 9 -25.76 4.38 11.39
CA GLU A 9 -25.61 3.05 10.82
C GLU A 9 -25.80 3.17 9.30
N THR A 10 -24.83 3.80 8.65
CA THR A 10 -24.67 3.64 7.21
C THR A 10 -24.33 2.17 7.06
N ASN A 11 -25.29 1.41 6.58
CA ASN A 11 -25.14 -0.03 6.43
C ASN A 11 -23.93 -0.25 5.52
N ILE A 12 -22.90 -0.95 6.01
CA ILE A 12 -21.72 -1.30 5.23
C ILE A 12 -22.11 -1.89 3.87
N VAL A 13 -23.23 -2.61 3.80
CA VAL A 13 -23.77 -3.17 2.56
C VAL A 13 -24.15 -2.08 1.57
N ASP A 14 -24.75 -0.97 2.03
CA ASP A 14 -25.11 0.15 1.15
C ASP A 14 -23.85 0.86 0.63
N TYR A 15 -22.85 1.03 1.47
CA TYR A 15 -21.56 1.59 1.06
C TYR A 15 -20.84 0.70 0.02
N LEU A 16 -20.87 -0.62 0.20
CA LEU A 16 -20.27 -1.57 -0.74
C LEU A 16 -21.00 -1.64 -2.08
N SER A 17 -22.34 -1.36 -2.10
CA SER A 17 -23.13 -1.35 -3.33
C SER A 17 -22.85 -0.14 -4.22
N ASP A 18 -22.36 0.95 -3.63
CA ASP A 18 -22.01 2.18 -4.34
C ASP A 18 -20.56 2.18 -4.89
N LEU A 19 -19.78 1.16 -4.55
CA LEU A 19 -18.43 1.02 -5.12
C LEU A 19 -18.53 0.64 -6.62
N PRO A 20 -17.75 1.28 -7.49
CA PRO A 20 -17.69 0.89 -8.88
C PRO A 20 -17.30 -0.58 -8.99
N PRO A 21 -17.95 -1.36 -9.89
CA PRO A 21 -17.59 -2.75 -10.07
C PRO A 21 -16.12 -2.86 -10.47
N VAL A 22 -15.37 -3.60 -9.68
CA VAL A 22 -13.98 -3.90 -10.01
C VAL A 22 -14.00 -4.95 -11.12
N HIS A 23 -13.75 -4.51 -12.35
CA HIS A 23 -13.62 -5.41 -13.48
C HIS A 23 -12.26 -6.11 -13.41
N HIS A 24 -12.23 -7.28 -12.79
CA HIS A 24 -11.08 -8.16 -12.92
C HIS A 24 -11.21 -8.89 -14.27
N GLU A 25 -10.34 -8.56 -15.19
CA GLU A 25 -10.15 -9.41 -16.36
C GLU A 25 -9.55 -10.73 -15.86
N VAL A 26 -10.35 -11.79 -15.87
CA VAL A 26 -9.87 -13.12 -15.50
C VAL A 26 -9.04 -13.66 -16.66
N LEU A 27 -7.74 -13.52 -16.54
CA LEU A 27 -6.80 -14.08 -17.51
C LEU A 27 -6.87 -15.61 -17.47
N ASN A 28 -6.90 -16.24 -18.63
CA ASN A 28 -6.72 -17.69 -18.71
C ASN A 28 -5.26 -18.05 -18.35
N LYS A 29 -5.05 -19.32 -18.02
CA LYS A 29 -3.76 -19.80 -17.53
C LYS A 29 -2.61 -19.55 -18.50
N ASP A 30 -2.84 -19.81 -19.79
CA ASP A 30 -1.81 -19.63 -20.82
C ASP A 30 -1.37 -18.17 -20.94
N ARG A 31 -2.34 -17.23 -20.84
CA ARG A 31 -2.03 -15.81 -20.88
C ARG A 31 -1.32 -15.33 -19.60
N GLN A 32 -1.68 -15.89 -18.43
CA GLN A 32 -0.95 -15.61 -17.19
C GLN A 32 0.51 -16.08 -17.28
N GLU A 33 0.74 -17.32 -17.75
CA GLU A 33 2.09 -17.86 -17.90
C GLU A 33 2.91 -17.03 -18.89
N GLN A 34 2.30 -16.65 -20.01
CA GLN A 34 2.95 -15.78 -21.01
C GLN A 34 3.35 -14.43 -20.39
N LEU A 35 2.42 -13.74 -19.72
CA LEU A 35 2.69 -12.44 -19.11
C LEU A 35 3.73 -12.53 -17.99
N THR A 36 3.69 -13.60 -17.20
CA THR A 36 4.69 -13.86 -16.15
C THR A 36 6.09 -13.94 -16.75
N GLY A 37 6.25 -14.66 -17.87
CA GLY A 37 7.52 -14.75 -18.59
C GLY A 37 7.96 -13.38 -19.15
N GLU A 38 7.06 -12.68 -19.85
CA GLU A 38 7.34 -11.37 -20.43
C GLU A 38 7.76 -10.34 -19.36
N ILE A 39 7.08 -10.33 -18.19
CA ILE A 39 7.43 -9.44 -17.08
C ILE A 39 8.77 -9.82 -16.47
N GLY A 40 9.03 -11.11 -16.28
CA GLY A 40 10.33 -11.59 -15.78
C GLY A 40 11.49 -11.12 -16.65
N ASP A 41 11.37 -11.28 -17.97
CA ASP A 41 12.37 -10.81 -18.92
C ASP A 41 12.57 -9.28 -18.86
N LEU A 42 11.48 -8.52 -18.77
CA LEU A 42 11.54 -7.06 -18.64
C LEU A 42 12.20 -6.61 -17.34
N LEU A 43 11.96 -7.29 -16.23
CA LEU A 43 12.61 -6.97 -14.95
C LEU A 43 14.13 -7.11 -15.09
N LEU A 44 14.61 -8.18 -15.72
CA LEU A 44 16.04 -8.39 -15.97
C LEU A 44 16.61 -7.33 -16.93
N GLU A 45 15.93 -7.10 -18.08
CA GLU A 45 16.37 -6.10 -19.07
C GLU A 45 16.50 -4.70 -18.48
N ARG A 46 15.61 -4.33 -17.56
CA ARG A 46 15.51 -2.97 -17.02
C ARG A 46 16.25 -2.78 -15.70
N ASP A 47 17.05 -3.75 -15.27
CA ASP A 47 17.70 -3.72 -13.96
C ASP A 47 16.67 -3.37 -12.87
N ALA A 48 15.58 -4.14 -12.85
CA ALA A 48 14.42 -3.91 -12.01
C ALA A 48 14.11 -5.11 -11.12
N VAL A 49 13.56 -4.84 -9.93
CA VAL A 49 13.05 -5.86 -9.02
C VAL A 49 11.60 -5.55 -8.65
N LEU A 50 10.78 -6.59 -8.57
CA LEU A 50 9.37 -6.49 -8.19
C LEU A 50 9.23 -6.76 -6.69
N VAL A 51 8.57 -5.86 -5.98
CA VAL A 51 8.10 -6.09 -4.61
C VAL A 51 6.59 -6.05 -4.59
N ALA A 52 5.96 -6.97 -3.88
CA ALA A 52 4.51 -7.08 -3.82
C ALA A 52 4.02 -7.06 -2.37
N HIS A 53 2.99 -6.28 -2.11
CA HIS A 53 2.32 -6.33 -0.83
C HIS A 53 1.51 -7.62 -0.70
N TYR A 54 1.51 -8.25 0.47
CA TYR A 54 0.80 -9.52 0.70
C TYR A 54 -0.74 -9.43 0.57
N TYR A 55 -1.30 -8.24 0.33
CA TYR A 55 -2.72 -8.05 -0.04
C TYR A 55 -2.97 -8.09 -1.54
N THR A 56 -1.93 -8.15 -2.37
CA THR A 56 -2.09 -8.27 -3.82
C THR A 56 -2.55 -9.67 -4.20
N ASP A 57 -3.02 -9.85 -5.44
CA ASP A 57 -3.38 -11.16 -5.97
C ASP A 57 -2.22 -12.16 -5.86
N GLY A 58 -2.54 -13.43 -5.59
CA GLY A 58 -1.55 -14.48 -5.41
C GLY A 58 -0.63 -14.68 -6.63
N THR A 59 -1.11 -14.38 -7.84
CA THR A 59 -0.30 -14.44 -9.07
C THR A 59 0.80 -13.38 -9.04
N ILE A 60 0.50 -12.18 -8.56
CA ILE A 60 1.47 -11.08 -8.41
C ILE A 60 2.51 -11.42 -7.34
N GLN A 61 2.06 -12.00 -6.21
CA GLN A 61 2.97 -12.45 -5.16
C GLN A 61 3.92 -13.54 -5.68
N SER A 62 3.38 -14.54 -6.38
CA SER A 62 4.18 -15.62 -6.99
C SER A 62 5.18 -15.09 -8.02
N LEU A 63 4.80 -14.07 -8.78
CA LEU A 63 5.70 -13.42 -9.73
C LEU A 63 6.84 -12.69 -8.99
N ALA A 64 6.54 -11.97 -7.91
CA ALA A 64 7.58 -11.30 -7.11
C ALA A 64 8.58 -12.33 -6.57
N ASP A 65 8.10 -13.41 -5.92
CA ASP A 65 8.97 -14.45 -5.36
C ASP A 65 9.81 -15.15 -6.44
N SER A 66 9.22 -15.49 -7.59
CA SER A 66 9.91 -16.21 -8.66
C SER A 66 10.90 -15.36 -9.45
N SER A 67 10.74 -14.05 -9.46
CA SER A 67 11.64 -13.11 -10.15
C SER A 67 12.77 -12.55 -9.27
N GLY A 68 12.96 -13.08 -8.06
CA GLY A 68 14.00 -12.61 -7.12
C GLY A 68 13.59 -11.35 -6.35
N GLY A 69 12.31 -11.03 -6.35
CA GLY A 69 11.74 -9.95 -5.59
C GLY A 69 11.32 -10.35 -4.17
N TYR A 70 10.34 -9.66 -3.62
CA TYR A 70 9.95 -9.84 -2.22
C TYR A 70 8.45 -9.57 -1.99
N VAL A 71 7.84 -10.41 -1.16
CA VAL A 71 6.44 -10.26 -0.73
C VAL A 71 6.42 -9.96 0.76
N SER A 72 5.90 -8.80 1.16
CA SER A 72 5.87 -8.39 2.57
C SER A 72 4.87 -7.27 2.86
N ASP A 73 4.98 -6.67 4.06
CA ASP A 73 4.32 -5.42 4.40
C ASP A 73 5.01 -4.21 3.74
N SER A 74 4.34 -3.06 3.84
CA SER A 74 4.78 -1.84 3.15
C SER A 74 6.17 -1.35 3.57
N LEU A 75 6.55 -1.51 4.84
CA LEU A 75 7.84 -1.04 5.33
C LEU A 75 8.97 -1.99 4.93
N ASP A 76 8.77 -3.30 5.06
CA ASP A 76 9.77 -4.27 4.69
C ASP A 76 9.98 -4.33 3.17
N MET A 77 8.92 -4.14 2.35
CA MET A 77 9.07 -3.95 0.90
C MET A 77 9.98 -2.77 0.58
N ALA A 78 9.81 -1.64 1.26
CA ALA A 78 10.61 -0.45 1.02
C ALA A 78 12.07 -0.62 1.49
N ARG A 79 12.28 -1.33 2.60
CA ARG A 79 13.64 -1.68 3.10
C ARG A 79 14.34 -2.63 2.13
N PHE A 80 13.67 -3.71 1.72
CA PHE A 80 14.20 -4.63 0.73
C PHE A 80 14.61 -3.89 -0.55
N GLY A 81 13.72 -3.04 -1.07
CA GLY A 81 13.99 -2.25 -2.26
C GLY A 81 15.19 -1.31 -2.12
N ARG A 82 15.40 -0.74 -0.93
CA ARG A 82 16.59 0.08 -0.64
C ARG A 82 17.88 -0.73 -0.66
N GLU A 83 17.84 -1.94 -0.11
CA GLU A 83 19.03 -2.80 0.05
C GLU A 83 19.35 -3.59 -1.23
N HIS A 84 18.39 -3.79 -2.10
CA HIS A 84 18.55 -4.52 -3.35
C HIS A 84 19.40 -3.72 -4.36
N GLU A 85 20.20 -4.41 -5.16
CA GLU A 85 21.14 -3.78 -6.11
C GLU A 85 20.46 -3.12 -7.32
N ALA A 86 19.27 -3.59 -7.72
CA ALA A 86 18.53 -3.07 -8.87
C ALA A 86 18.28 -1.57 -8.77
N LYS A 87 18.37 -0.87 -9.90
CA LYS A 87 18.15 0.58 -10.00
C LYS A 87 16.68 0.96 -10.07
N THR A 88 15.84 0.02 -10.45
CA THR A 88 14.40 0.20 -10.58
C THR A 88 13.67 -0.72 -9.64
N LEU A 89 12.72 -0.17 -8.87
CA LEU A 89 11.84 -0.93 -7.99
C LEU A 89 10.41 -0.81 -8.50
N VAL A 90 9.82 -1.94 -8.84
CA VAL A 90 8.40 -2.03 -9.20
C VAL A 90 7.62 -2.39 -7.94
N VAL A 91 6.73 -1.51 -7.50
CA VAL A 91 5.97 -1.66 -6.26
C VAL A 91 4.53 -2.05 -6.58
N ALA A 92 4.21 -3.32 -6.44
CA ALA A 92 2.84 -3.83 -6.54
C ALA A 92 2.13 -3.67 -5.19
N GLY A 93 1.40 -2.59 -5.04
CA GLY A 93 0.68 -2.20 -3.85
C GLY A 93 -0.07 -0.90 -4.07
N VAL A 94 -0.52 -0.27 -3.00
CA VAL A 94 -1.18 1.03 -3.08
C VAL A 94 -0.18 2.17 -3.16
N ARG A 95 -0.64 3.33 -3.60
CA ARG A 95 0.17 4.49 -3.95
C ARG A 95 1.20 4.89 -2.88
N PHE A 96 0.80 5.00 -1.60
CA PHE A 96 1.72 5.43 -0.54
C PHE A 96 2.91 4.47 -0.35
N MET A 97 2.78 3.19 -0.70
CA MET A 97 3.89 2.23 -0.62
C MET A 97 4.99 2.58 -1.63
N GLY A 98 4.61 2.99 -2.84
CA GLY A 98 5.55 3.53 -3.83
C GLY A 98 6.20 4.84 -3.38
N GLU A 99 5.42 5.73 -2.77
CA GLU A 99 5.92 7.00 -2.21
C GLU A 99 6.93 6.73 -1.07
N THR A 100 6.61 5.80 -0.17
CA THR A 100 7.53 5.38 0.91
C THR A 100 8.83 4.79 0.35
N ALA A 101 8.72 3.91 -0.65
CA ALA A 101 9.89 3.35 -1.32
C ALA A 101 10.76 4.46 -1.95
N LYS A 102 10.14 5.48 -2.56
CA LYS A 102 10.86 6.63 -3.12
C LYS A 102 11.56 7.48 -2.07
N ILE A 103 10.94 7.69 -0.92
CA ILE A 103 11.53 8.43 0.19
C ILE A 103 12.76 7.70 0.73
N LEU A 104 12.69 6.38 0.88
CA LEU A 104 13.80 5.56 1.39
C LEU A 104 14.90 5.28 0.35
N SER A 105 14.61 5.46 -0.92
CA SER A 105 15.52 5.20 -2.04
C SER A 105 15.42 6.31 -3.10
N PRO A 106 15.83 7.55 -2.75
CA PRO A 106 15.64 8.71 -3.63
C PRO A 106 16.43 8.60 -4.94
N GLU A 107 17.49 7.81 -4.99
CA GLU A 107 18.32 7.56 -6.16
C GLU A 107 17.71 6.56 -7.13
N LYS A 108 16.78 5.71 -6.68
CA LYS A 108 16.16 4.67 -7.52
C LYS A 108 14.96 5.18 -8.29
N THR A 109 14.68 4.54 -9.40
CA THR A 109 13.41 4.70 -10.11
C THR A 109 12.36 3.83 -9.44
N ILE A 110 11.26 4.43 -8.99
CA ILE A 110 10.14 3.71 -8.41
C ILE A 110 8.97 3.72 -9.39
N LEU A 111 8.47 2.56 -9.73
CA LEU A 111 7.31 2.36 -10.60
C LEU A 111 6.16 1.76 -9.79
N THR A 112 5.00 2.36 -9.89
CA THR A 112 3.75 1.84 -9.32
C THR A 112 2.78 1.58 -10.46
N PRO A 113 2.33 0.34 -10.68
CA PRO A 113 1.50 -0.02 -11.83
C PRO A 113 0.18 0.74 -11.89
N ASP A 114 -0.42 1.02 -10.73
CA ASP A 114 -1.68 1.74 -10.61
C ASP A 114 -1.58 2.85 -9.54
N LEU A 115 -1.51 4.09 -9.98
CA LEU A 115 -1.48 5.26 -9.10
C LEU A 115 -2.85 5.61 -8.50
N SER A 116 -3.93 5.02 -9.00
CA SER A 116 -5.27 5.20 -8.44
C SER A 116 -5.54 4.25 -7.27
N ALA A 117 -4.73 3.20 -7.11
CA ALA A 117 -4.84 2.27 -6.00
C ALA A 117 -4.49 2.97 -4.68
N ASN A 118 -5.50 3.20 -3.85
CA ASN A 118 -5.38 3.88 -2.57
C ASN A 118 -5.80 2.97 -1.42
N CYS A 119 -5.48 3.39 -0.21
CA CYS A 119 -5.87 2.72 1.02
C CYS A 119 -6.95 3.54 1.74
N SER A 120 -8.09 2.92 2.05
CA SER A 120 -9.17 3.60 2.78
C SER A 120 -8.76 4.03 4.18
N LEU A 121 -7.81 3.34 4.81
CA LEU A 121 -7.25 3.73 6.10
C LEU A 121 -6.37 4.98 6.02
N ASP A 122 -5.67 5.15 4.90
CA ASP A 122 -4.86 6.34 4.62
C ASP A 122 -5.75 7.56 4.33
N LEU A 123 -6.78 7.37 3.51
CA LEU A 123 -7.70 8.44 3.13
C LEU A 123 -8.75 8.78 4.21
N GLY A 124 -9.02 7.85 5.11
CA GLY A 124 -10.10 7.96 6.10
C GLY A 124 -9.76 8.72 7.37
N CYS A 125 -8.53 9.24 7.50
CA CYS A 125 -8.09 9.96 8.70
C CYS A 125 -7.57 11.35 8.33
N ASP A 126 -8.46 12.35 8.33
CA ASP A 126 -8.05 13.73 8.15
C ASP A 126 -7.20 14.19 9.34
N PRO A 127 -5.98 14.72 9.13
CA PRO A 127 -5.08 15.13 10.21
C PRO A 127 -5.65 16.22 11.10
N GLY A 128 -6.44 17.14 10.54
CA GLY A 128 -7.07 18.23 11.31
C GLY A 128 -8.19 17.73 12.22
N GLU A 129 -9.04 16.83 11.71
CA GLU A 129 -10.10 16.20 12.52
C GLU A 129 -9.49 15.33 13.61
N PHE A 130 -8.43 14.59 13.29
CA PHE A 130 -7.72 13.78 14.27
C PHE A 130 -7.06 14.61 15.36
N ALA A 131 -6.39 15.71 15.02
CA ALA A 131 -5.80 16.62 15.98
C ALA A 131 -6.88 17.22 16.91
N ALA A 132 -7.99 17.71 16.34
CA ALA A 132 -9.10 18.25 17.13
C ALA A 132 -9.75 17.21 18.06
N PHE A 133 -9.77 15.93 17.64
CA PHE A 133 -10.20 14.84 18.51
C PHE A 133 -9.23 14.60 19.67
N CYS A 134 -7.92 14.60 19.40
CA CYS A 134 -6.89 14.45 20.43
C CYS A 134 -6.95 15.58 21.47
N ASP A 135 -7.15 16.83 21.02
CA ASP A 135 -7.25 18.01 21.89
C ASP A 135 -8.43 17.93 22.86
N GLN A 136 -9.50 17.22 22.52
CA GLN A 136 -10.64 16.97 23.39
C GLN A 136 -10.36 15.90 24.46
N HIS A 137 -9.25 15.19 24.35
CA HIS A 137 -8.88 14.08 25.24
C HIS A 137 -7.43 14.17 25.73
N PRO A 138 -7.02 15.30 26.34
CA PRO A 138 -5.62 15.53 26.73
C PRO A 138 -5.10 14.60 27.81
N ASP A 139 -6.00 13.90 28.51
CA ASP A 139 -5.70 12.90 29.55
C ASP A 139 -5.41 11.51 28.98
N ARG A 140 -5.49 11.33 27.67
CA ARG A 140 -5.33 10.02 27.01
C ARG A 140 -4.06 9.92 26.22
N THR A 141 -3.49 8.72 26.22
CA THR A 141 -2.37 8.39 25.31
C THR A 141 -2.93 8.08 23.94
N VAL A 142 -2.39 8.75 22.94
CA VAL A 142 -2.74 8.48 21.54
C VAL A 142 -2.04 7.23 21.06
N VAL A 143 -2.79 6.25 20.57
CA VAL A 143 -2.29 5.04 19.92
C VAL A 143 -2.93 4.95 18.55
N VAL A 144 -2.10 4.94 17.51
CA VAL A 144 -2.56 4.85 16.12
C VAL A 144 -1.81 3.74 15.39
N LEU A 145 -2.47 3.12 14.42
CA LEU A 145 -1.79 2.29 13.44
C LEU A 145 -1.13 3.22 12.43
N SER A 146 0.19 3.21 12.37
CA SER A 146 0.92 3.92 11.33
C SER A 146 1.17 2.99 10.15
N LEU A 147 0.72 3.39 8.97
CA LEU A 147 1.02 2.69 7.72
C LEU A 147 2.40 3.07 7.19
N ILE A 148 2.97 4.18 7.68
CA ILE A 148 4.29 4.67 7.36
C ILE A 148 4.98 4.99 8.68
N HIS A 149 5.92 4.14 9.10
CA HIS A 149 6.74 4.42 10.28
C HIS A 149 7.79 5.48 9.95
N ILE A 150 7.36 6.72 9.86
CA ILE A 150 8.24 7.88 9.84
C ILE A 150 7.73 8.81 10.93
N SER A 151 7.91 8.47 12.18
CA SER A 151 7.93 9.51 13.20
C SER A 151 8.47 8.96 14.48
N GLU A 152 9.53 9.52 14.91
CA GLU A 152 9.65 9.75 16.32
C GLU A 152 8.37 10.44 16.81
N PRO A 153 7.87 10.12 18.02
CA PRO A 153 6.76 10.86 18.59
C PRO A 153 7.25 12.31 18.82
N THR A 154 7.09 13.14 17.81
CA THR A 154 7.15 14.57 18.00
C THR A 154 6.01 14.89 18.92
N ARG A 155 6.30 15.12 20.19
CA ARG A 155 5.39 15.86 21.05
C ARG A 155 5.08 17.16 20.32
N LEU A 156 3.86 17.26 19.81
CA LEU A 156 3.29 18.55 19.47
C LEU A 156 3.20 19.30 20.79
N GLY A 157 4.19 20.17 21.05
CA GLY A 157 4.21 21.05 22.19
C GLY A 157 3.38 22.29 21.94
#